data_7f2b4182bc4b8c19a69e563a1472fce8
#
_entry.id   7f2b4182bc4b8c19a69e563a1472fce8
#
_cell.length_a   1.000
_cell.length_b   1.000
_cell.length_c   1.000
_cell.angle_alpha   90.00
_cell.angle_beta   90.00
_cell.angle_gamma   90.00
#
_symmetry.space_group_name_H-M   'P 1'
#
loop_
_entity.id
_entity.type
_entity.pdbx_description
1 polymer ?
#
loop_
_entity_poly.entity_id
_entity_poly.type
_entity_poly.pdbx_seq_one_letter_code
_entity_poly.pdbx_strand_id
1 'polypeptide(L)'
;MNDIPQKEQSQKEPSRCGYVAIVGRPNVGKSTLLNHMLGQKLSITSRKPQTTQHSLLGIKTFDNTQCIFVDTPGLHRDHNSSAVNRHMNRSARSVIDDVDLVLFMVDRTQWGEEEEWIASLVEKSKAPVFLVINKTDLLADRAMLLPFLEKIER
;
A
#
# COMPACT_ATOMS: atom_id res chain seq x y z
N MET A 1 -15.01 44.91 -29.61
CA MET A 1 -15.57 43.97 -28.60
C MET A 1 -15.45 42.60 -29.20
N ASN A 2 -14.40 41.87 -28.81
CA ASN A 2 -14.17 40.49 -29.25
C ASN A 2 -14.37 39.58 -28.03
N ASP A 3 -15.54 38.96 -27.98
CA ASP A 3 -15.81 37.89 -27.02
C ASP A 3 -15.06 36.65 -27.46
N ILE A 4 -14.04 36.31 -26.70
CA ILE A 4 -13.34 35.02 -26.81
C ILE A 4 -14.16 34.01 -25.99
N PRO A 5 -14.75 32.97 -26.62
CA PRO A 5 -15.43 31.94 -25.85
C PRO A 5 -14.43 31.18 -25.02
N GLN A 6 -14.54 31.27 -23.70
CA GLN A 6 -13.84 30.40 -22.77
C GLN A 6 -14.33 28.98 -23.06
N LYS A 7 -13.40 28.14 -23.56
CA LYS A 7 -13.60 26.68 -23.59
C LYS A 7 -13.69 26.21 -22.16
N GLU A 8 -14.89 26.00 -21.66
CA GLU A 8 -15.12 25.17 -20.49
C GLU A 8 -14.50 23.80 -20.77
N GLN A 9 -13.36 23.56 -20.13
CA GLN A 9 -12.83 22.22 -20.02
C GLN A 9 -13.80 21.48 -19.10
N SER A 10 -14.77 20.77 -19.68
CA SER A 10 -15.58 19.82 -18.93
C SER A 10 -14.65 18.76 -18.38
N GLN A 11 -14.27 18.91 -17.13
CA GLN A 11 -13.62 17.85 -16.38
C GLN A 11 -14.63 16.71 -16.33
N LYS A 12 -14.41 15.68 -17.16
CA LYS A 12 -15.18 14.45 -17.08
C LYS A 12 -14.99 13.91 -15.66
N GLU A 13 -16.05 13.89 -14.88
CA GLU A 13 -16.03 13.26 -13.55
C GLU A 13 -15.57 11.80 -13.67
N PRO A 14 -14.75 11.32 -12.74
CA PRO A 14 -14.32 9.93 -12.76
C PRO A 14 -15.55 9.02 -12.66
N SER A 15 -15.65 8.05 -13.57
CA SER A 15 -16.79 7.12 -13.63
C SER A 15 -16.65 5.94 -12.67
N ARG A 16 -15.46 5.75 -12.09
CA ARG A 16 -15.14 4.67 -11.15
C ARG A 16 -14.34 5.22 -9.99
N CYS A 17 -14.59 4.67 -8.79
CA CYS A 17 -13.84 5.01 -7.58
C CYS A 17 -13.62 3.74 -6.77
N GLY A 18 -12.43 3.58 -6.18
CA GLY A 18 -12.12 2.44 -5.32
C GLY A 18 -11.06 2.77 -4.29
N TYR A 19 -11.11 2.06 -3.16
CA TYR A 19 -10.16 2.14 -2.08
C TYR A 19 -9.05 1.10 -2.25
N VAL A 20 -7.81 1.52 -2.05
CA VAL A 20 -6.61 0.67 -2.17
C VAL A 20 -5.82 0.73 -0.87
N ALA A 21 -5.74 -0.37 -0.15
CA ALA A 21 -4.88 -0.46 1.04
C ALA A 21 -3.46 -0.87 0.64
N ILE A 22 -2.46 -0.24 1.27
CA ILE A 22 -1.06 -0.66 1.14
C ILE A 22 -0.63 -1.23 2.48
N VAL A 23 -0.38 -2.54 2.54
CA VAL A 23 -0.02 -3.26 3.76
C VAL A 23 1.35 -3.91 3.64
N GLY A 24 1.99 -4.20 4.77
CA GLY A 24 3.31 -4.82 4.83
C GLY A 24 4.07 -4.39 6.08
N ARG A 25 5.23 -5.01 6.33
CA ARG A 25 6.09 -4.67 7.46
C ARG A 25 6.52 -3.19 7.44
N PRO A 26 6.98 -2.65 8.57
CA PRO A 26 7.68 -1.37 8.58
C PRO A 26 8.89 -1.37 7.63
N ASN A 27 9.18 -0.21 7.07
CA ASN A 27 10.35 0.03 6.20
C ASN A 27 10.40 -0.76 4.89
N VAL A 28 9.35 -1.48 4.48
CA VAL A 28 9.26 -2.11 3.15
C VAL A 28 9.08 -1.08 2.01
N GLY A 29 8.69 0.17 2.35
CA GLY A 29 8.57 1.27 1.38
C GLY A 29 7.15 1.73 1.07
N LYS A 30 6.13 1.36 1.87
CA LYS A 30 4.72 1.74 1.65
C LYS A 30 4.52 3.23 1.42
N SER A 31 4.93 4.06 2.37
CA SER A 31 4.79 5.52 2.29
C SER A 31 5.64 6.13 1.16
N THR A 32 6.76 5.51 0.82
CA THR A 32 7.60 5.94 -0.32
C THR A 32 6.88 5.71 -1.64
N LEU A 33 6.30 4.50 -1.82
CA LEU A 33 5.51 4.17 -2.99
C LEU A 33 4.32 5.12 -3.12
N LEU A 34 3.55 5.31 -2.04
CA LEU A 34 2.40 6.19 -2.02
C LEU A 34 2.77 7.62 -2.43
N ASN A 35 3.81 8.20 -1.84
CA ASN A 35 4.29 9.54 -2.19
C ASN A 35 4.69 9.64 -3.66
N HIS A 36 5.34 8.60 -4.20
CA HIS A 36 5.73 8.56 -5.61
C HIS A 36 4.51 8.50 -6.54
N MET A 37 3.54 7.65 -6.22
CA MET A 37 2.31 7.51 -7.00
C MET A 37 1.48 8.81 -7.03
N LEU A 38 1.43 9.52 -5.91
CA LEU A 38 0.67 10.77 -5.79
C LEU A 38 1.40 11.97 -6.38
N GLY A 39 2.70 11.88 -6.64
CA GLY A 39 3.55 12.98 -7.11
C GLY A 39 3.78 14.07 -6.07
N GLN A 40 3.47 13.79 -4.80
CA GLN A 40 3.65 14.73 -3.68
C GLN A 40 3.94 13.99 -2.38
N LYS A 41 4.58 14.68 -1.43
CA LYS A 41 4.92 14.10 -0.13
C LYS A 41 3.75 14.26 0.84
N LEU A 42 2.89 13.26 0.92
CA LEU A 42 1.80 13.19 1.90
C LEU A 42 2.20 12.37 3.13
N SER A 43 2.87 11.23 2.92
CA SER A 43 3.28 10.34 4.01
C SER A 43 4.70 10.66 4.47
N ILE A 44 4.95 10.54 5.78
CA ILE A 44 6.29 10.71 6.35
C ILE A 44 7.11 9.46 6.07
N THR A 45 8.25 9.63 5.41
CA THR A 45 9.21 8.56 5.16
C THR A 45 10.39 8.67 6.13
N SER A 46 10.73 7.59 6.83
CA SER A 46 11.86 7.53 7.76
C SER A 46 12.49 6.14 7.74
N ARG A 47 13.77 6.06 8.13
CA ARG A 47 14.44 4.77 8.37
C ARG A 47 14.05 4.14 9.72
N LYS A 48 13.38 4.91 10.60
CA LYS A 48 12.89 4.39 11.89
C LYS A 48 11.63 3.56 11.67
N PRO A 49 11.48 2.41 12.35
CA PRO A 49 10.24 1.65 12.35
C PRO A 49 9.04 2.50 12.82
N GLN A 50 7.83 2.15 12.35
CA GLN A 50 6.58 2.77 12.80
C GLN A 50 6.47 4.28 12.50
N THR A 51 6.90 4.70 11.31
CA THR A 51 6.81 6.10 10.89
C THR A 51 5.36 6.57 10.75
N THR A 52 4.47 5.71 10.23
CA THR A 52 3.05 5.98 10.04
C THR A 52 2.27 5.41 11.22
N GLN A 53 1.70 6.26 12.07
CA GLN A 53 0.89 5.87 13.24
C GLN A 53 -0.61 5.88 12.95
N HIS A 54 -1.03 6.64 11.95
CA HIS A 54 -2.42 6.77 11.51
C HIS A 54 -2.50 6.51 10.01
N SER A 55 -3.63 5.96 9.56
CA SER A 55 -3.89 5.79 8.13
C SER A 55 -4.01 7.15 7.44
N LEU A 56 -3.27 7.36 6.35
CA LEU A 56 -3.32 8.56 5.54
C LEU A 56 -4.04 8.24 4.23
N LEU A 57 -4.86 9.17 3.77
CA LEU A 57 -5.56 9.06 2.51
C LEU A 57 -4.83 9.85 1.42
N GLY A 58 -4.57 9.20 0.30
CA GLY A 58 -4.07 9.84 -0.90
C GLY A 58 -4.99 9.56 -2.08
N ILE A 59 -5.33 10.59 -2.86
CA ILE A 59 -6.25 10.45 -3.99
C ILE A 59 -5.48 10.67 -5.29
N LYS A 60 -5.63 9.74 -6.22
CA LYS A 60 -5.10 9.84 -7.57
C LYS A 60 -6.15 9.46 -8.58
N THR A 61 -6.33 10.31 -9.58
CA THR A 61 -7.20 10.02 -10.72
C THR A 61 -6.37 9.58 -11.91
N PHE A 62 -6.72 8.44 -12.48
CA PHE A 62 -6.18 7.89 -13.71
C PHE A 62 -7.31 7.85 -14.74
N ASP A 63 -7.25 8.68 -15.77
CA ASP A 63 -8.31 8.84 -16.75
C ASP A 63 -9.69 9.07 -16.10
N ASN A 64 -10.54 8.05 -16.12
CA ASN A 64 -11.89 8.07 -15.54
C ASN A 64 -12.01 7.26 -14.24
N THR A 65 -10.88 6.88 -13.62
CA THR A 65 -10.86 6.08 -12.39
C THR A 65 -10.17 6.85 -11.27
N GLN A 66 -10.82 6.99 -10.13
CA GLN A 66 -10.26 7.59 -8.93
C GLN A 66 -9.86 6.49 -7.94
N CYS A 67 -8.56 6.44 -7.61
CA CYS A 67 -8.04 5.55 -6.59
C CYS A 67 -7.79 6.32 -5.30
N ILE A 68 -8.37 5.84 -4.20
CA ILE A 68 -8.19 6.38 -2.85
C ILE A 68 -7.24 5.43 -2.11
N PHE A 69 -5.98 5.85 -1.99
CA PHE A 69 -4.94 5.06 -1.32
C PHE A 69 -4.97 5.29 0.18
N VAL A 70 -4.92 4.21 0.93
CA VAL A 70 -4.83 4.21 2.38
C VAL A 70 -3.45 3.70 2.79
N ASP A 71 -2.58 4.63 3.26
CA ASP A 71 -1.27 4.25 3.83
C ASP A 71 -1.49 3.77 5.26
N THR A 72 -1.28 2.49 5.48
CA THR A 72 -1.47 1.87 6.78
C THR A 72 -0.19 1.88 7.60
N PRO A 73 -0.28 1.91 8.95
CA PRO A 73 0.85 1.59 9.80
C PRO A 73 1.47 0.25 9.43
N GLY A 74 2.79 0.12 9.55
CA GLY A 74 3.45 -1.16 9.34
C GLY A 74 2.90 -2.23 10.30
N LEU A 75 2.48 -3.36 9.73
CA LEU A 75 1.99 -4.49 10.50
C LEU A 75 3.14 -5.23 11.18
N HIS A 76 2.97 -5.55 12.45
CA HIS A 76 3.89 -6.34 13.25
C HIS A 76 3.17 -7.51 13.91
N ARG A 77 3.80 -8.67 13.92
CA ARG A 77 3.40 -9.76 14.81
C ARG A 77 3.78 -9.38 16.25
N ASP A 78 2.78 -9.21 17.11
CA ASP A 78 3.01 -8.82 18.50
C ASP A 78 3.60 -9.97 19.31
N HIS A 79 4.91 -9.99 19.47
CA HIS A 79 5.60 -10.84 20.45
C HIS A 79 5.66 -10.18 21.84
N ASN A 80 5.57 -8.85 21.92
CA ASN A 80 5.57 -8.05 23.14
C ASN A 80 4.38 -7.08 23.12
N SER A 81 3.27 -7.47 23.65
CA SER A 81 1.94 -6.83 23.72
C SER A 81 1.92 -5.31 24.01
N SER A 82 2.69 -4.51 23.24
CA SER A 82 2.61 -3.05 23.29
C SER A 82 1.20 -2.58 22.90
N ALA A 83 0.61 -1.70 23.71
CA ALA A 83 -0.71 -1.13 23.41
C ALA A 83 -0.71 -0.40 22.06
N VAL A 84 0.41 0.24 21.70
CA VAL A 84 0.58 0.94 20.41
C VAL A 84 0.54 -0.04 19.25
N ASN A 85 1.29 -1.14 19.30
CA ASN A 85 1.31 -2.16 18.23
C ASN A 85 -0.06 -2.82 18.06
N ARG A 86 -0.77 -3.13 19.16
CA ARG A 86 -2.14 -3.65 19.08
C ARG A 86 -3.10 -2.67 18.41
N HIS A 87 -2.98 -1.37 18.71
CA HIS A 87 -3.80 -0.34 18.07
C HIS A 87 -3.51 -0.27 16.57
N MET A 88 -2.23 -0.20 16.18
CA MET A 88 -1.78 -0.15 14.79
C MET A 88 -2.24 -1.37 13.98
N ASN A 89 -2.10 -2.58 14.54
CA ASN A 89 -2.56 -3.80 13.92
C ASN A 89 -4.09 -3.83 13.77
N ARG A 90 -4.83 -3.33 14.74
CA ARG A 90 -6.30 -3.22 14.66
C ARG A 90 -6.72 -2.25 13.57
N SER A 91 -6.11 -1.06 13.49
CA SER A 91 -6.35 -0.10 12.44
C SER A 91 -6.09 -0.67 11.05
N ALA A 92 -4.95 -1.34 10.86
CA ALA A 92 -4.61 -1.92 9.57
C ALA A 92 -5.57 -3.06 9.16
N ARG A 93 -6.02 -3.89 10.11
CA ARG A 93 -7.03 -4.94 9.82
C ARG A 93 -8.36 -4.34 9.40
N SER A 94 -8.85 -3.32 10.11
CA SER A 94 -10.11 -2.66 9.75
C SER A 94 -10.06 -2.09 8.32
N VAL A 95 -8.91 -1.53 7.93
CA VAL A 95 -8.72 -1.03 6.55
C VAL A 95 -8.78 -2.17 5.52
N ILE A 96 -8.14 -3.32 5.81
CA ILE A 96 -8.11 -4.47 4.89
C ILE A 96 -9.53 -5.00 4.60
N ASP A 97 -10.43 -4.92 5.58
CA ASP A 97 -11.81 -5.44 5.45
C ASP A 97 -12.71 -4.53 4.60
N ASP A 98 -12.35 -3.24 4.45
CA ASP A 98 -13.21 -2.20 3.87
C ASP A 98 -12.68 -1.64 2.53
N VAL A 99 -11.68 -2.28 1.90
CA VAL A 99 -11.11 -1.80 0.63
C VAL A 99 -11.47 -2.67 -0.56
N ASP A 100 -11.30 -2.11 -1.77
CA ASP A 100 -11.54 -2.79 -3.05
C ASP A 100 -10.30 -3.53 -3.58
N LEU A 101 -9.10 -3.18 -3.09
CA LEU A 101 -7.83 -3.79 -3.47
C LEU A 101 -6.84 -3.70 -2.32
N VAL A 102 -6.08 -4.77 -2.10
CA VAL A 102 -4.94 -4.80 -1.17
C VAL A 102 -3.64 -4.91 -1.94
N LEU A 103 -2.70 -3.99 -1.71
CA LEU A 103 -1.31 -4.09 -2.14
C LEU A 103 -0.48 -4.62 -0.97
N PHE A 104 -0.14 -5.90 -0.99
CA PHE A 104 0.73 -6.50 0.01
C PHE A 104 2.19 -6.31 -0.40
N MET A 105 2.90 -5.44 0.30
CA MET A 105 4.27 -5.04 -0.04
C MET A 105 5.31 -5.78 0.79
N VAL A 106 6.29 -6.38 0.10
CA VAL A 106 7.44 -7.07 0.69
C VAL A 106 8.77 -6.47 0.24
N ASP A 107 9.82 -6.67 1.02
CA ASP A 107 11.18 -6.21 0.73
C ASP A 107 11.97 -7.31 0.02
N ARG A 108 12.25 -7.14 -1.27
CA ARG A 108 13.00 -8.10 -2.10
C ARG A 108 12.43 -9.52 -1.98
N THR A 109 13.29 -10.50 -1.73
CA THR A 109 12.91 -11.90 -1.50
C THR A 109 12.84 -12.26 -0.01
N GLN A 110 12.66 -11.25 0.86
CA GLN A 110 12.51 -11.48 2.30
C GLN A 110 11.11 -11.99 2.62
N TRP A 111 11.05 -13.21 3.12
CA TRP A 111 9.83 -13.85 3.54
C TRP A 111 10.07 -14.66 4.80
N GLY A 112 9.51 -14.20 5.89
CA GLY A 112 9.65 -14.78 7.22
C GLY A 112 8.32 -14.85 7.96
N GLU A 113 8.37 -15.04 9.28
CA GLU A 113 7.19 -15.18 10.12
C GLU A 113 6.25 -13.96 10.09
N GLU A 114 6.80 -12.76 9.92
CA GLU A 114 5.99 -11.54 9.82
C GLU A 114 5.21 -11.49 8.50
N GLU A 115 5.86 -11.82 7.36
CA GLU A 115 5.20 -11.89 6.07
C GLU A 115 4.15 -12.99 6.05
N GLU A 116 4.44 -14.17 6.60
CA GLU A 116 3.47 -15.27 6.75
C GLU A 116 2.24 -14.82 7.55
N TRP A 117 2.47 -14.13 8.65
CA TRP A 117 1.38 -13.63 9.47
C TRP A 117 0.54 -12.57 8.73
N ILE A 118 1.19 -11.62 8.02
CA ILE A 118 0.48 -10.61 7.21
C ILE A 118 -0.29 -11.31 6.08
N ALA A 119 0.33 -12.27 5.38
CA ALA A 119 -0.33 -13.07 4.35
C ALA A 119 -1.60 -13.72 4.88
N SER A 120 -1.54 -14.36 6.06
CA SER A 120 -2.72 -14.96 6.71
C SER A 120 -3.83 -13.96 7.06
N LEU A 121 -3.52 -12.67 7.19
CA LEU A 121 -4.51 -11.62 7.39
C LEU A 121 -5.15 -11.19 6.07
N VAL A 122 -4.34 -10.97 5.03
CA VAL A 122 -4.84 -10.50 3.73
C VAL A 122 -5.58 -11.59 2.97
N GLU A 123 -5.24 -12.87 3.15
CA GLU A 123 -6.00 -14.01 2.61
C GLU A 123 -7.46 -14.07 3.07
N LYS A 124 -7.77 -13.48 4.22
CA LYS A 124 -9.15 -13.39 4.74
C LYS A 124 -9.93 -12.22 4.17
N SER A 125 -9.28 -11.33 3.45
CA SER A 125 -9.92 -10.20 2.79
C SER A 125 -10.81 -10.70 1.64
N LYS A 126 -11.91 -9.99 1.40
CA LYS A 126 -12.75 -10.18 0.22
C LYS A 126 -12.19 -9.49 -1.01
N ALA A 127 -11.31 -8.51 -0.81
CA ALA A 127 -10.66 -7.78 -1.88
C ALA A 127 -9.53 -8.61 -2.52
N PRO A 128 -9.29 -8.47 -3.82
CA PRO A 128 -8.12 -9.06 -4.45
C PRO A 128 -6.83 -8.53 -3.81
N VAL A 129 -5.81 -9.39 -3.73
CA VAL A 129 -4.51 -9.06 -3.14
C VAL A 129 -3.45 -9.09 -4.22
N PHE A 130 -2.72 -7.99 -4.39
CA PHE A 130 -1.55 -7.92 -5.27
C PHE A 130 -0.28 -7.91 -4.42
N LEU A 131 0.60 -8.87 -4.66
CA LEU A 131 1.92 -8.88 -4.06
C LEU A 131 2.82 -7.86 -4.77
N VAL A 132 3.39 -6.93 -4.01
CA VAL A 132 4.31 -5.90 -4.51
C VAL A 132 5.70 -6.16 -3.93
N ILE A 133 6.62 -6.63 -4.78
CA ILE A 133 8.01 -6.86 -4.39
C ILE A 133 8.79 -5.56 -4.61
N ASN A 134 9.16 -4.90 -3.52
CA ASN A 134 9.87 -3.63 -3.56
C ASN A 134 11.39 -3.80 -3.39
N LYS A 135 12.15 -2.74 -3.68
CA LYS A 135 13.61 -2.66 -3.57
C LYS A 135 14.33 -3.75 -4.39
N THR A 136 13.78 -4.12 -5.53
CA THR A 136 14.37 -5.13 -6.42
C THR A 136 15.70 -4.66 -7.06
N ASP A 137 15.97 -3.36 -7.02
CA ASP A 137 17.25 -2.72 -7.35
C ASP A 137 18.41 -3.15 -6.42
N LEU A 138 18.08 -3.61 -5.20
CA LEU A 138 19.05 -4.12 -4.22
C LEU A 138 19.29 -5.64 -4.33
N LEU A 139 18.67 -6.34 -5.26
CA LEU A 139 18.96 -7.75 -5.52
C LEU A 139 20.26 -7.88 -6.33
N ALA A 140 21.13 -8.79 -5.91
CA ALA A 140 22.36 -9.09 -6.65
C ALA A 140 22.04 -9.71 -8.04
N ASP A 141 20.97 -10.52 -8.10
CA ASP A 141 20.45 -11.13 -9.33
C ASP A 141 18.91 -11.12 -9.28
N ARG A 142 18.28 -10.56 -10.32
CA ARG A 142 16.83 -10.56 -10.47
C ARG A 142 16.24 -11.94 -10.77
N ALA A 143 17.05 -12.88 -11.24
CA ALA A 143 16.61 -14.27 -11.46
C ALA A 143 16.16 -14.94 -10.15
N MET A 144 16.59 -14.42 -8.98
CA MET A 144 16.12 -14.88 -7.67
C MET A 144 14.60 -14.66 -7.43
N LEU A 145 13.96 -13.80 -8.21
CA LEU A 145 12.53 -13.52 -8.04
C LEU A 145 11.65 -14.71 -8.43
N LEU A 146 12.01 -15.47 -9.49
CA LEU A 146 11.21 -16.60 -9.93
C LEU A 146 11.10 -17.70 -8.87
N PRO A 147 12.21 -18.26 -8.34
CA PRO A 147 12.11 -19.29 -7.30
C PRO A 147 11.49 -18.74 -5.99
N PHE A 148 11.60 -17.43 -5.74
CA PHE A 148 10.92 -16.81 -4.61
C PHE A 148 9.39 -16.81 -4.82
N LEU A 149 8.91 -16.44 -6.01
CA LEU A 149 7.48 -16.47 -6.34
C LEU A 149 6.90 -17.88 -6.27
N GLU A 150 7.60 -18.88 -6.84
CA GLU A 150 7.19 -20.29 -6.75
C GLU A 150 7.04 -20.77 -5.30
N LYS A 151 7.94 -20.30 -4.40
CA LYS A 151 7.92 -20.69 -2.98
C LYS A 151 6.70 -20.11 -2.23
N ILE A 152 6.22 -18.94 -2.62
CA ILE A 152 5.14 -18.22 -1.93
C ILE A 152 3.80 -18.29 -2.68
N GLU A 153 3.74 -18.95 -3.83
CA GLU A 153 2.52 -19.19 -4.58
C GLU A 153 1.53 -20.00 -3.71
N ARG A 154 0.28 -19.50 -3.59
CA ARG A 154 -0.78 -20.05 -2.73
C ARG A 154 -2.10 -20.10 -3.48
#